data_68aac4c69867d30337ed02ae5d1e24ce
#
_entry.id   68aac4c69867d30337ed02ae5d1e24ce
#
_cell.length_a   1.000
_cell.length_b   1.000
_cell.length_c   1.000
_cell.angle_alpha   90.00
_cell.angle_beta   90.00
_cell.angle_gamma   90.00
#
_symmetry.space_group_name_H-M   'P 1'
#
loop_
_entity.id
_entity.type
_entity.pdbx_description
1 polymer ?
#
loop_
_entity_poly.entity_id
_entity_poly.type
_entity_poly.pdbx_seq_one_letter_code
_entity_poly.pdbx_strand_id
1 'polypeptide(L)'
;FQKQALQHLKEQPNKPYVREEVMNGSRVLRFAQADRMLPNCVACHNSYPGSPRTDWKVGDVRGALEVVLPVSQWQLASTGVLNRTFAVLLALYTLNPTGRRNVGLKR
;
A
#
# COMPACT_ATOMS: atom_id res chain seq x y z
N PHE A 1 -8.18 3.28 14.21
CA PHE A 1 -6.95 2.94 13.48
C PHE A 1 -5.71 3.35 14.26
N GLN A 2 -5.49 4.65 14.53
CA GLN A 2 -4.22 5.19 15.06
C GLN A 2 -3.74 4.53 16.35
N LYS A 3 -4.62 4.35 17.35
CA LYS A 3 -4.25 3.68 18.62
C LYS A 3 -3.78 2.23 18.38
N GLN A 4 -4.50 1.49 17.55
CA GLN A 4 -4.17 0.10 17.23
C GLN A 4 -2.88 0.01 16.41
N ALA A 5 -2.71 0.90 15.42
CA ALA A 5 -1.48 1.00 14.65
C ALA A 5 -0.27 1.28 15.53
N LEU A 6 -0.36 2.27 16.43
CA LEU A 6 0.74 2.62 17.33
C LEU A 6 1.09 1.48 18.29
N GLN A 7 0.09 0.78 18.82
CA GLN A 7 0.33 -0.40 19.65
C GLN A 7 1.04 -1.50 18.87
N HIS A 8 0.51 -1.87 17.70
CA HIS A 8 1.13 -2.87 16.82
C HIS A 8 2.59 -2.51 16.49
N LEU A 9 2.85 -1.24 16.14
CA LEU A 9 4.18 -0.78 15.76
C LEU A 9 5.18 -0.73 16.94
N LYS A 10 4.69 -0.58 18.17
CA LYS A 10 5.55 -0.73 19.36
C LYS A 10 5.96 -2.17 19.61
N GLU A 11 5.06 -3.11 19.36
CA GLU A 11 5.29 -4.55 19.53
C GLU A 11 6.09 -5.14 18.34
N GLN A 12 5.82 -4.68 17.13
CA GLN A 12 6.41 -5.16 15.88
C GLN A 12 6.86 -4.01 14.97
N PRO A 13 7.92 -3.29 15.36
CA PRO A 13 8.30 -2.04 14.69
C PRO A 13 8.80 -2.19 13.25
N ASN A 14 9.09 -3.42 12.81
CA ASN A 14 9.49 -3.73 11.43
C ASN A 14 8.32 -4.12 10.54
N LYS A 15 7.11 -4.28 11.10
CA LYS A 15 5.92 -4.67 10.34
C LYS A 15 4.96 -3.50 10.26
N PRO A 16 4.61 -3.01 9.06
CA PRO A 16 3.61 -1.97 8.92
C PRO A 16 2.24 -2.48 9.40
N TYR A 17 1.41 -1.56 9.86
CA TYR A 17 0.01 -1.81 10.16
C TYR A 17 -0.85 -1.32 9.00
N VAL A 18 -1.61 -2.25 8.39
CA VAL A 18 -2.41 -1.97 7.19
C VAL A 18 -3.85 -2.38 7.43
N ARG A 19 -4.80 -1.53 7.04
CA ARG A 19 -6.24 -1.82 7.14
C ARG A 19 -7.03 -1.08 6.07
N GLU A 20 -8.02 -1.76 5.50
CA GLU A 20 -9.06 -1.10 4.71
C GLU A 20 -10.15 -0.53 5.62
N GLU A 21 -10.59 0.67 5.32
CA GLU A 21 -11.68 1.37 6.01
C GLU A 21 -12.56 2.14 5.03
N VAL A 22 -13.72 2.56 5.50
CA VAL A 22 -14.56 3.54 4.79
C VAL A 22 -14.41 4.89 5.48
N MET A 23 -13.89 5.87 4.76
CA MET A 23 -13.74 7.25 5.22
C MET A 23 -14.51 8.18 4.27
N ASN A 24 -15.41 8.96 4.83
CA ASN A 24 -16.25 9.90 4.04
C ASN A 24 -16.98 9.22 2.85
N GLY A 25 -17.49 8.01 3.06
CA GLY A 25 -18.18 7.24 2.03
C GLY A 25 -17.29 6.58 0.97
N SER A 26 -15.98 6.71 1.06
CA SER A 26 -15.02 6.11 0.14
C SER A 26 -14.18 5.03 0.81
N ARG A 27 -13.93 3.92 0.09
CA ARG A 27 -12.98 2.88 0.56
C ARG A 27 -11.57 3.40 0.46
N VAL A 28 -10.84 3.26 1.54
CA VAL A 28 -9.43 3.66 1.63
C VAL A 28 -8.58 2.52 2.21
N LEU A 29 -7.34 2.44 1.78
CA LEU A 29 -6.31 1.65 2.42
C LEU A 29 -5.51 2.58 3.34
N ARG A 30 -5.48 2.28 4.63
CA ARG A 30 -4.66 2.99 5.61
C ARG A 30 -3.42 2.16 5.90
N PHE A 31 -2.27 2.76 5.72
CA PHE A 31 -0.95 2.18 5.95
C PHE A 31 -0.24 2.99 7.02
N ALA A 32 0.28 2.35 8.05
CA ALA A 32 1.09 3.00 9.07
C ALA A 32 2.43 2.29 9.26
N GLN A 33 3.49 3.06 9.33
CA GLN A 33 4.85 2.60 9.59
C GLN A 33 5.42 3.26 10.83
N ALA A 34 6.26 2.52 11.58
CA ALA A 34 6.90 3.06 12.77
C ALA A 34 7.86 4.21 12.42
N ASP A 35 7.67 5.33 13.10
CA ASP A 35 8.65 6.41 13.15
C ASP A 35 9.58 6.19 14.35
N ARG A 36 10.85 5.92 14.07
CA ARG A 36 11.83 5.52 15.06
C ARG A 36 12.82 6.61 15.39
N MET A 37 13.27 6.59 16.62
CA MET A 37 14.35 7.45 17.07
C MET A 37 15.68 7.08 16.41
N LEU A 38 16.24 8.00 15.67
CA LEU A 38 17.60 7.94 15.14
C LEU A 38 18.60 8.53 16.16
N PRO A 39 19.92 8.27 16.04
CA PRO A 39 20.92 8.82 16.96
C PRO A 39 20.79 10.33 17.15
N ASN A 40 20.62 11.09 16.07
CA ASN A 40 20.46 12.55 16.13
C ASN A 40 19.15 12.97 16.82
N CYS A 41 18.08 12.19 16.66
CA CYS A 41 16.80 12.43 17.31
C CYS A 41 16.93 12.26 18.83
N VAL A 42 17.59 11.19 19.28
CA VAL A 42 17.81 10.88 20.71
C VAL A 42 18.57 11.99 21.40
N ALA A 43 19.66 12.46 20.80
CA ALA A 43 20.50 13.50 21.38
C ALA A 43 19.69 14.79 21.65
N CYS A 44 18.89 15.23 20.66
CA CYS A 44 18.06 16.42 20.81
C CYS A 44 16.90 16.20 21.78
N HIS A 45 16.13 15.12 21.62
CA HIS A 45 14.93 14.88 22.44
C HIS A 45 15.25 14.66 23.92
N ASN A 46 16.40 14.07 24.25
CA ASN A 46 16.80 13.84 25.64
C ASN A 46 17.39 15.08 26.30
N SER A 47 17.90 16.05 25.55
CA SER A 47 18.53 17.28 26.10
C SER A 47 17.61 18.51 26.04
N TYR A 48 16.54 18.48 25.29
CA TYR A 48 15.66 19.64 25.11
C TYR A 48 14.87 19.95 26.40
N PRO A 49 14.92 21.17 26.93
CA PRO A 49 14.33 21.50 28.24
C PRO A 49 12.81 21.36 28.32
N GLY A 50 12.10 21.26 27.27
CA GLY A 50 10.63 21.07 27.21
C GLY A 50 10.22 19.68 26.78
N SER A 51 11.14 18.73 26.66
CA SER A 51 10.83 17.39 26.21
C SER A 51 9.96 16.63 27.22
N PRO A 52 8.81 16.08 26.80
CA PRO A 52 7.94 15.31 27.71
C PRO A 52 8.54 13.96 28.11
N ARG A 53 9.59 13.51 27.42
CA ARG A 53 10.32 12.28 27.67
C ARG A 53 11.79 12.47 27.32
N THR A 54 12.69 12.10 28.23
CA THR A 54 14.15 12.33 28.12
C THR A 54 15.00 11.06 28.23
N ASP A 55 14.36 9.88 28.15
CA ASP A 55 15.00 8.56 28.25
C ASP A 55 14.91 7.77 26.93
N TRP A 56 14.83 8.47 25.81
CA TRP A 56 14.75 7.86 24.49
C TRP A 56 16.02 7.08 24.13
N LYS A 57 15.83 5.94 23.49
CA LYS A 57 16.92 5.11 22.94
C LYS A 57 16.80 5.06 21.42
N VAL A 58 17.94 4.85 20.75
CA VAL A 58 17.96 4.62 19.29
C VAL A 58 17.11 3.40 18.97
N GLY A 59 16.21 3.55 18.00
CA GLY A 59 15.26 2.51 17.59
C GLY A 59 13.92 2.52 18.32
N ASP A 60 13.76 3.28 19.40
CA ASP A 60 12.46 3.45 20.06
C ASP A 60 11.42 4.00 19.06
N VAL A 61 10.21 3.47 19.12
CA VAL A 61 9.09 3.97 18.32
C VAL A 61 8.52 5.22 19.00
N ARG A 62 8.74 6.38 18.39
CA ARG A 62 8.22 7.67 18.86
C ARG A 62 6.83 8.00 18.32
N GLY A 63 6.45 7.39 17.22
CA GLY A 63 5.18 7.64 16.56
C GLY A 63 4.96 6.72 15.36
N ALA A 64 4.01 7.09 14.54
CA ALA A 64 3.70 6.40 13.30
C ALA A 64 3.55 7.41 12.15
N LEU A 65 4.13 7.07 11.00
CA LEU A 65 3.84 7.73 9.73
C LEU A 65 2.66 7.03 9.10
N GLU A 66 1.62 7.76 8.79
CA GLU A 66 0.39 7.23 8.18
C GLU A 66 0.22 7.74 6.74
N VAL A 67 -0.16 6.81 5.85
CA VAL A 67 -0.57 7.11 4.48
C VAL A 67 -1.98 6.57 4.27
N VAL A 68 -2.85 7.38 3.69
CA VAL A 68 -4.23 7.02 3.33
C VAL A 68 -4.35 7.02 1.81
N LEU A 69 -4.67 5.85 1.24
CA LEU A 69 -4.78 5.66 -0.21
C LEU A 69 -6.25 5.37 -0.58
N PRO A 70 -6.88 6.16 -1.46
CA PRO A 70 -8.21 5.86 -1.98
C PRO A 70 -8.14 4.64 -2.91
N VAL A 71 -8.86 3.56 -2.56
CA VAL A 71 -8.83 2.28 -3.30
C VAL A 71 -9.72 2.33 -4.55
N SER A 72 -10.77 3.13 -4.53
CA SER A 72 -11.80 3.15 -5.58
C SER A 72 -11.32 3.60 -6.97
N GLN A 73 -10.25 4.38 -7.06
CA GLN A 73 -9.75 4.89 -8.34
C GLN A 73 -8.87 3.90 -9.10
N TRP A 74 -8.19 2.98 -8.41
CA TRP A 74 -7.25 2.04 -9.04
C TRP A 74 -7.93 0.78 -9.59
N GLN A 75 -9.01 0.32 -8.97
CA GLN A 75 -9.76 -0.85 -9.43
C GLN A 75 -10.55 -0.59 -10.71
N LEU A 76 -11.09 0.61 -10.89
CA LEU A 76 -11.85 0.97 -12.09
C LEU A 76 -10.95 1.14 -13.32
N ALA A 77 -9.73 1.64 -13.14
CA ALA A 77 -8.79 1.81 -14.25
C ALA A 77 -8.26 0.47 -14.78
N SER A 78 -7.97 -0.49 -13.90
CA SER A 78 -7.39 -1.78 -14.30
C SER A 78 -8.41 -2.74 -14.92
N THR A 79 -9.63 -2.81 -14.38
CA THR A 79 -10.68 -3.70 -14.92
C THR A 79 -11.28 -3.19 -16.25
N GLY A 80 -11.41 -1.86 -16.40
CA GLY A 80 -11.97 -1.27 -17.62
C GLY A 80 -11.04 -1.41 -18.83
N VAL A 81 -9.75 -1.24 -18.65
CA VAL A 81 -8.75 -1.37 -19.73
C VAL A 81 -8.56 -2.83 -20.13
N LEU A 82 -8.43 -3.74 -19.16
CA LEU A 82 -8.29 -5.17 -19.44
C LEU A 82 -9.51 -5.73 -20.16
N ASN A 83 -10.71 -5.37 -19.71
CA ASN A 83 -11.95 -5.90 -20.31
C ASN A 83 -12.15 -5.40 -21.75
N ARG A 84 -11.82 -4.13 -22.04
CA ARG A 84 -11.88 -3.58 -23.40
C ARG A 84 -10.83 -4.18 -24.32
N THR A 85 -9.62 -4.38 -23.84
CA THR A 85 -8.53 -4.97 -24.64
C THR A 85 -8.81 -6.43 -24.96
N PHE A 86 -9.29 -7.22 -24.00
CA PHE A 86 -9.70 -8.59 -24.22
C PHE A 86 -10.89 -8.70 -25.19
N ALA A 87 -11.89 -7.83 -25.07
CA ALA A 87 -13.03 -7.82 -25.98
C ALA A 87 -12.63 -7.48 -27.41
N VAL A 88 -11.74 -6.52 -27.61
CA VAL A 88 -11.23 -6.15 -28.95
C VAL A 88 -10.37 -7.27 -29.52
N LEU A 89 -9.48 -7.89 -28.76
CA LEU A 89 -8.66 -9.01 -29.22
C LEU A 89 -9.51 -10.23 -29.56
N LEU A 90 -10.53 -10.53 -28.77
CA LEU A 90 -11.47 -11.62 -29.05
C LEU A 90 -12.27 -11.34 -30.31
N ALA A 91 -12.74 -10.11 -30.52
CA ALA A 91 -13.46 -9.70 -31.72
C ALA A 91 -12.58 -9.82 -32.98
N LEU A 92 -11.33 -9.35 -32.92
CA LEU A 92 -10.36 -9.47 -34.00
C LEU A 92 -10.02 -10.94 -34.32
N TYR A 93 -9.93 -11.78 -33.27
CA TYR A 93 -9.69 -13.22 -33.45
C TYR A 93 -10.87 -13.94 -34.10
N THR A 94 -12.11 -13.55 -33.75
CA THR A 94 -13.32 -14.15 -34.37
C THR A 94 -13.62 -13.62 -35.76
N LEU A 95 -13.27 -12.37 -36.07
CA LEU A 95 -13.50 -11.72 -37.36
C LEU A 95 -12.41 -12.03 -38.39
N ASN A 96 -11.29 -12.66 -38.00
CA ASN A 96 -10.24 -13.07 -38.95
C ASN A 96 -10.20 -14.61 -39.12
N PRO A 97 -11.09 -15.20 -39.93
CA PRO A 97 -11.16 -16.65 -40.14
C PRO A 97 -9.98 -17.20 -40.96
N THR A 98 -9.15 -16.34 -41.53
CA THR A 98 -8.03 -16.77 -42.42
C THR A 98 -6.82 -17.30 -41.65
N GLY A 99 -6.70 -17.05 -40.33
CA GLY A 99 -5.62 -17.62 -39.47
C GLY A 99 -5.80 -19.10 -39.12
N ARG A 100 -6.96 -19.71 -39.43
CA ARG A 100 -7.26 -21.11 -39.05
C ARG A 100 -6.79 -22.18 -40.05
N ARG A 101 -6.22 -21.80 -41.16
CA ARG A 101 -5.70 -22.77 -42.12
C ARG A 101 -4.19 -22.68 -42.17
N ASN A 102 -3.52 -23.53 -41.47
CA ASN A 102 -2.20 -24.12 -41.72
C ASN A 102 -1.44 -24.49 -40.44
N VAL A 103 -2.09 -25.31 -39.58
CA VAL A 103 -1.29 -26.23 -38.75
C VAL A 103 -1.57 -27.62 -39.31
N GLY A 104 -1.03 -27.88 -40.50
CA GLY A 104 -0.95 -29.22 -41.04
C GLY A 104 0.12 -29.99 -40.32
N LEU A 105 -0.24 -30.91 -39.45
CA LEU A 105 0.65 -31.95 -38.97
C LEU A 105 1.09 -32.78 -40.20
N LYS A 106 2.33 -32.60 -40.64
CA LYS A 106 2.98 -33.61 -41.48
C LYS A 106 3.44 -34.75 -40.56
N ARG A 107 2.87 -35.92 -40.81
CA ARG A 107 3.38 -37.19 -40.30
C ARG A 107 4.70 -37.53 -41.01
#